data_233b004de75f3a21d65cdaaff262614d
#
_entry.id   233b004de75f3a21d65cdaaff262614d
#
_cell.length_a   1.000
_cell.length_b   1.000
_cell.length_c   1.000
_cell.angle_alpha   90.00
_cell.angle_beta   90.00
_cell.angle_gamma   90.00
#
_symmetry.space_group_name_H-M   'P 1'
#
loop_
_entity.id
_entity.type
_entity.pdbx_description
1 polymer ?
#
loop_
_entity_poly.entity_id
_entity_poly.type
_entity_poly.pdbx_seq_one_letter_code
_entity_poly.pdbx_strand_id
1 'polypeptide(L)'
;MLRRLTLQALAVSALAAFAPAMAQTSTKPITMLVPFAAGGNIDIVARIIAPALSKQLGQTIVVQNRPGGGGSVAAAEVARALPDGSTLLITTPNPLVIVPKMVPTPYTINSFESIGLISSTALVFTTRAG
;
A
#
# COMPACT_ATOMS: atom_id res chain seq x y z
N MET A 1 -37.41 -45.74 -23.92
CA MET A 1 -37.57 -44.66 -22.89
C MET A 1 -36.31 -44.37 -22.11
N LEU A 2 -35.45 -45.29 -21.79
CA LEU A 2 -34.22 -45.09 -21.01
C LEU A 2 -33.19 -44.10 -21.68
N ARG A 3 -33.06 -44.13 -23.01
CA ARG A 3 -32.09 -43.30 -23.73
C ARG A 3 -32.37 -41.78 -23.67
N ARG A 4 -33.60 -41.38 -23.45
CA ARG A 4 -33.97 -39.93 -23.34
C ARG A 4 -33.72 -39.38 -21.94
N LEU A 5 -33.80 -40.23 -20.92
CA LEU A 5 -33.49 -39.85 -19.53
C LEU A 5 -31.99 -39.65 -19.28
N THR A 6 -31.16 -40.43 -19.96
CA THR A 6 -29.67 -40.28 -19.84
C THR A 6 -29.14 -39.00 -20.50
N LEU A 7 -29.74 -38.56 -21.61
CA LEU A 7 -29.37 -37.32 -22.29
C LEU A 7 -29.80 -36.05 -21.52
N GLN A 8 -30.92 -36.13 -20.81
CA GLN A 8 -31.37 -35.01 -19.97
C GLN A 8 -30.52 -34.86 -18.70
N ALA A 9 -30.03 -35.95 -18.12
CA ALA A 9 -29.14 -35.92 -16.96
C ALA A 9 -27.77 -35.34 -17.29
N LEU A 10 -27.21 -35.54 -18.49
CA LEU A 10 -25.95 -34.95 -18.92
C LEU A 10 -26.06 -33.43 -19.18
N ALA A 11 -27.21 -32.94 -19.65
CA ALA A 11 -27.42 -31.51 -19.94
C ALA A 11 -27.51 -30.67 -18.66
N VAL A 12 -28.05 -31.22 -17.58
CA VAL A 12 -28.17 -30.52 -16.29
C VAL A 12 -26.82 -30.41 -15.58
N SER A 13 -25.92 -31.39 -15.76
CA SER A 13 -24.58 -31.37 -15.15
C SER A 13 -23.64 -30.33 -15.79
N ALA A 14 -23.86 -29.97 -17.06
CA ALA A 14 -23.02 -29.01 -17.77
C ALA A 14 -23.32 -27.54 -17.37
N LEU A 15 -24.52 -27.23 -16.85
CA LEU A 15 -24.88 -25.89 -16.42
C LEU A 15 -24.30 -25.50 -15.03
N ALA A 16 -23.93 -26.47 -14.21
CA ALA A 16 -23.37 -26.21 -12.86
C ALA A 16 -21.92 -25.79 -12.89
N ALA A 17 -21.22 -25.87 -14.02
CA ALA A 17 -19.78 -25.54 -14.12
C ALA A 17 -19.48 -24.04 -14.37
N PHE A 18 -20.51 -23.20 -14.58
CA PHE A 18 -20.36 -21.75 -14.72
C PHE A 18 -20.72 -21.00 -13.43
N ALA A 19 -20.24 -21.45 -12.28
CA ALA A 19 -20.23 -20.58 -11.13
C ALA A 19 -19.23 -19.44 -11.41
N PRO A 20 -19.64 -18.14 -11.41
CA PRO A 20 -18.70 -17.07 -11.53
C PRO A 20 -17.72 -17.21 -10.36
N ALA A 21 -16.43 -17.34 -10.66
CA ALA A 21 -15.38 -17.23 -9.67
C ALA A 21 -15.51 -15.82 -9.07
N MET A 22 -16.21 -15.70 -7.96
CA MET A 22 -16.20 -14.49 -7.15
C MET A 22 -14.74 -14.28 -6.80
N ALA A 23 -14.11 -13.30 -7.47
CA ALA A 23 -12.80 -12.85 -7.11
C ALA A 23 -12.88 -12.51 -5.61
N GLN A 24 -12.25 -13.32 -4.77
CA GLN A 24 -12.14 -13.06 -3.35
C GLN A 24 -11.34 -11.77 -3.23
N THR A 25 -12.04 -10.66 -3.08
CA THR A 25 -11.42 -9.38 -2.72
C THR A 25 -10.67 -9.65 -1.43
N SER A 26 -9.36 -9.53 -1.45
CA SER A 26 -8.53 -9.75 -0.26
C SER A 26 -9.10 -8.89 0.87
N THR A 27 -9.63 -9.52 1.92
CA THR A 27 -10.16 -8.81 3.09
C THR A 27 -9.04 -8.34 4.02
N LYS A 28 -7.78 -8.64 3.67
CA LYS A 28 -6.62 -8.25 4.46
C LYS A 28 -6.45 -6.72 4.40
N PRO A 29 -6.40 -6.03 5.55
CA PRO A 29 -6.15 -4.59 5.58
C PRO A 29 -4.82 -4.23 4.94
N ILE A 30 -4.79 -3.09 4.26
CA ILE A 30 -3.55 -2.47 3.78
C ILE A 30 -2.98 -1.62 4.90
N THR A 31 -1.72 -1.86 5.28
CA THR A 31 -1.00 -1.03 6.23
C THR A 31 -0.26 0.08 5.50
N MET A 32 -0.58 1.33 5.82
CA MET A 32 0.12 2.51 5.30
C MET A 32 1.07 3.05 6.36
N LEU A 33 2.37 2.81 6.19
CA LEU A 33 3.41 3.25 7.11
C LEU A 33 3.79 4.71 6.87
N VAL A 34 3.80 5.50 7.95
CA VAL A 34 4.24 6.90 7.99
C VAL A 34 5.55 6.95 8.78
N PRO A 35 6.69 7.39 8.21
CA PRO A 35 8.00 7.35 8.85
C PRO A 35 8.23 8.46 9.88
N PHE A 36 7.19 9.20 10.24
CA PHE A 36 7.25 10.36 11.13
C PHE A 36 6.22 10.25 12.25
N ALA A 37 6.36 11.10 13.26
CA ALA A 37 5.44 11.16 14.39
C ALA A 37 4.00 11.48 13.96
N ALA A 38 3.04 10.97 14.70
CA ALA A 38 1.63 11.29 14.51
C ALA A 38 1.37 12.80 14.64
N GLY A 39 0.45 13.32 13.83
CA GLY A 39 0.14 14.75 13.76
C GLY A 39 1.13 15.56 12.89
N GLY A 40 2.18 14.95 12.36
CA GLY A 40 3.06 15.58 11.37
C GLY A 40 2.39 15.71 10.00
N ASN A 41 2.97 16.53 9.12
CA ASN A 41 2.41 16.80 7.80
C ASN A 41 2.07 15.52 7.00
N ILE A 42 2.99 14.55 6.96
CA ILE A 42 2.76 13.30 6.21
C ILE A 42 1.66 12.44 6.86
N ASP A 43 1.59 12.42 8.20
CA ASP A 43 0.53 11.71 8.92
C ASP A 43 -0.86 12.30 8.62
N ILE A 44 -0.96 13.62 8.62
CA ILE A 44 -2.20 14.33 8.27
C ILE A 44 -2.63 13.97 6.84
N VAL A 45 -1.72 14.06 5.87
CA VAL A 45 -2.00 13.70 4.47
C VAL A 45 -2.42 12.23 4.37
N ALA A 46 -1.71 11.31 5.02
CA ALA A 46 -2.05 9.89 5.02
C ALA A 46 -3.49 9.64 5.53
N ARG A 47 -3.87 10.28 6.64
CA ARG A 47 -5.21 10.14 7.23
C ARG A 47 -6.32 10.81 6.41
N ILE A 48 -6.01 11.83 5.63
CA ILE A 48 -6.97 12.45 4.71
C ILE A 48 -7.25 11.54 3.51
N ILE A 49 -6.21 10.90 2.94
CA ILE A 49 -6.38 10.07 1.74
C ILE A 49 -6.84 8.64 2.04
N ALA A 50 -6.49 8.09 3.20
CA ALA A 50 -6.79 6.69 3.55
C ALA A 50 -8.27 6.31 3.41
N PRO A 51 -9.27 7.10 3.86
CA PRO A 51 -10.68 6.77 3.68
C PRO A 51 -11.12 6.72 2.22
N ALA A 52 -10.63 7.64 1.39
CA ALA A 52 -10.95 7.67 -0.03
C ALA A 52 -10.35 6.47 -0.76
N LEU A 53 -9.10 6.13 -0.48
CA LEU A 53 -8.45 4.95 -1.01
C LEU A 53 -9.12 3.65 -0.52
N SER A 54 -9.48 3.56 0.76
CA SER A 54 -10.23 2.42 1.31
C SER A 54 -11.52 2.17 0.53
N LYS A 55 -12.27 3.25 0.25
CA LYS A 55 -13.51 3.16 -0.51
C LYS A 55 -13.29 2.70 -1.95
N GLN A 56 -12.24 3.21 -2.60
CA GLN A 56 -11.93 2.87 -4.00
C GLN A 56 -11.43 1.44 -4.14
N LEU A 57 -10.62 0.98 -3.21
CA LEU A 57 -10.01 -0.35 -3.25
C LEU A 57 -10.90 -1.45 -2.65
N GLY A 58 -11.98 -1.09 -1.93
CA GLY A 58 -12.80 -2.04 -1.19
C GLY A 58 -12.05 -2.74 -0.05
N GLN A 59 -10.93 -2.15 0.42
CA GLN A 59 -10.07 -2.70 1.48
C GLN A 59 -9.83 -1.65 2.55
N THR A 60 -9.77 -2.07 3.82
CA THR A 60 -9.44 -1.16 4.92
C THR A 60 -7.98 -0.72 4.82
N ILE A 61 -7.71 0.58 4.91
CA ILE A 61 -6.35 1.14 5.02
C ILE A 61 -6.12 1.58 6.45
N VAL A 62 -5.08 1.04 7.08
CA VAL A 62 -4.67 1.35 8.45
C VAL A 62 -3.40 2.18 8.41
N VAL A 63 -3.48 3.44 8.84
CA VAL A 63 -2.31 4.33 8.94
C VAL A 63 -1.56 4.04 10.23
N GLN A 64 -0.26 3.73 10.12
CA GLN A 64 0.62 3.45 11.26
C GLN A 64 1.89 4.31 11.19
N ASN A 65 2.21 4.94 12.32
CA ASN A 65 3.44 5.73 12.43
C ASN A 65 4.60 4.84 12.90
N ARG A 66 5.74 4.95 12.21
CA ARG A 66 7.01 4.25 12.53
C ARG A 66 8.16 5.25 12.47
N PRO A 67 8.26 6.17 13.44
CA PRO A 67 9.33 7.16 13.46
C PRO A 67 10.68 6.52 13.79
N GLY A 68 11.77 7.19 13.38
CA GLY A 68 13.14 6.81 13.71
C GLY A 68 14.10 6.88 12.52
N GLY A 69 15.37 7.17 12.80
CA GLY A 69 16.45 7.19 11.83
C GLY A 69 16.22 8.10 10.62
N GLY A 70 15.59 9.27 10.81
CA GLY A 70 15.21 10.13 9.67
C GLY A 70 14.19 9.50 8.73
N GLY A 71 13.41 8.50 9.20
CA GLY A 71 12.42 7.76 8.44
C GLY A 71 12.92 6.41 7.92
N SER A 72 14.18 6.06 8.15
CA SER A 72 14.78 4.81 7.67
C SER A 72 14.15 3.56 8.31
N VAL A 73 13.62 3.67 9.54
CA VAL A 73 12.98 2.54 10.23
C VAL A 73 11.76 2.05 9.45
N ALA A 74 10.84 2.94 9.11
CA ALA A 74 9.67 2.59 8.30
C ALA A 74 10.05 2.13 6.90
N ALA A 75 11.01 2.80 6.26
CA ALA A 75 11.49 2.42 4.94
C ALA A 75 12.08 0.99 4.95
N ALA A 76 12.88 0.65 5.96
CA ALA A 76 13.42 -0.70 6.11
C ALA A 76 12.34 -1.75 6.38
N GLU A 77 11.28 -1.41 7.09
CA GLU A 77 10.12 -2.30 7.32
C GLU A 77 9.40 -2.61 6.00
N VAL A 78 9.09 -1.57 5.19
CA VAL A 78 8.44 -1.75 3.89
C VAL A 78 9.33 -2.50 2.90
N ALA A 79 10.63 -2.20 2.86
CA ALA A 79 11.56 -2.90 1.97
C ALA A 79 11.66 -4.41 2.25
N ARG A 80 11.30 -4.87 3.44
CA ARG A 80 11.26 -6.29 3.83
C ARG A 80 9.87 -6.90 3.78
N ALA A 81 8.85 -6.09 3.56
CA ALA A 81 7.47 -6.58 3.46
C ALA A 81 7.27 -7.40 2.19
N LEU A 82 6.21 -8.20 2.16
CA LEU A 82 5.82 -8.92 0.95
C LEU A 82 5.42 -7.91 -0.15
N PRO A 83 5.85 -8.12 -1.40
CA PRO A 83 5.52 -7.22 -2.50
C PRO A 83 4.10 -7.48 -3.06
N ASP A 84 3.13 -7.66 -2.17
CA ASP A 84 1.73 -7.97 -2.47
C ASP A 84 0.80 -6.75 -2.38
N GLY A 85 1.36 -5.56 -2.14
CA GLY A 85 0.61 -4.32 -1.97
C GLY A 85 -0.09 -4.17 -0.61
N SER A 86 0.08 -5.12 0.32
CA SER A 86 -0.53 -5.04 1.65
C SER A 86 0.19 -4.07 2.60
N THR A 87 1.41 -3.63 2.24
CA THR A 87 2.19 -2.68 3.03
C THR A 87 2.70 -1.56 2.14
N LEU A 88 2.28 -0.34 2.43
CA LEU A 88 2.62 0.86 1.68
C LEU A 88 3.47 1.81 2.53
N LEU A 89 4.34 2.57 1.89
CA LEU A 89 5.07 3.67 2.52
C LEU A 89 4.56 5.00 1.94
N ILE A 90 4.09 5.90 2.80
CA ILE A 90 3.84 7.28 2.42
C ILE A 90 4.92 8.15 3.06
N THR A 91 5.73 8.82 2.24
CA THR A 91 6.93 9.50 2.72
C THR A 91 7.33 10.69 1.84
N THR A 92 8.29 11.46 2.32
CA THR A 92 9.07 12.40 1.52
C THR A 92 10.26 11.67 0.88
N PRO A 93 11.00 12.29 -0.05
CA PRO A 93 12.22 11.70 -0.61
C PRO A 93 13.33 11.46 0.42
N ASN A 94 13.31 12.15 1.56
CA ASN A 94 14.40 12.11 2.55
C ASN A 94 14.79 10.70 3.00
N PRO A 95 13.87 9.83 3.49
CA PRO A 95 14.23 8.47 3.92
C PRO A 95 14.79 7.59 2.81
N LEU A 96 14.38 7.83 1.56
CA LEU A 96 14.70 6.95 0.43
C LEU A 96 15.95 7.39 -0.35
N VAL A 97 16.24 8.70 -0.37
CA VAL A 97 17.28 9.28 -1.20
C VAL A 97 18.42 9.88 -0.38
N ILE A 98 18.10 10.63 0.69
CA ILE A 98 19.10 11.38 1.45
C ILE A 98 19.71 10.51 2.54
N VAL A 99 18.89 9.88 3.37
CA VAL A 99 19.37 9.05 4.49
C VAL A 99 20.34 7.95 4.04
N PRO A 100 20.09 7.19 2.94
CA PRO A 100 21.05 6.17 2.49
C PRO A 100 22.41 6.71 2.01
N LYS A 101 22.49 8.01 1.73
CA LYS A 101 23.78 8.67 1.40
C LYS A 101 24.55 9.16 2.63
N MET A 102 23.86 9.27 3.76
CA MET A 102 24.46 9.76 5.01
C MET A 102 24.86 8.62 5.94
N VAL A 103 24.07 7.54 5.97
CA VAL A 103 24.30 6.38 6.84
C VAL A 103 23.97 5.08 6.10
N PRO A 104 24.62 3.96 6.43
CA PRO A 104 24.26 2.65 5.87
C PRO A 104 22.81 2.30 6.18
N THR A 105 22.07 1.88 5.15
CA THR A 105 20.69 1.41 5.28
C THR A 105 20.55 0.01 4.68
N PRO A 106 19.62 -0.83 5.19
CA PRO A 106 19.38 -2.16 4.64
C PRO A 106 18.48 -2.17 3.39
N TYR A 107 18.35 -1.03 2.72
CA TYR A 107 17.54 -0.83 1.52
C TYR A 107 18.20 0.20 0.60
N THR A 108 17.77 0.20 -0.65
CA THR A 108 18.09 1.22 -1.68
C THR A 108 16.79 1.73 -2.29
N ILE A 109 16.87 2.77 -3.13
CA ILE A 109 15.68 3.25 -3.87
C ILE A 109 15.05 2.15 -4.73
N ASN A 110 15.85 1.23 -5.25
CA ASN A 110 15.39 0.10 -6.06
C ASN A 110 14.67 -1.00 -5.24
N SER A 111 14.64 -0.88 -3.93
CA SER A 111 13.86 -1.77 -3.06
C SER A 111 12.37 -1.40 -3.02
N PHE A 112 11.97 -0.35 -3.73
CA PHE A 112 10.60 0.17 -3.72
C PHE A 112 10.06 0.34 -5.13
N GLU A 113 8.77 0.06 -5.28
CA GLU A 113 8.00 0.43 -6.47
C GLU A 113 7.21 1.71 -6.19
N SER A 114 7.37 2.73 -7.04
CA SER A 114 6.67 4.00 -6.89
C SER A 114 5.26 3.92 -7.44
N ILE A 115 4.26 4.19 -6.58
CA ILE A 115 2.85 4.17 -6.95
C ILE A 115 2.40 5.53 -7.51
N GLY A 116 2.84 6.62 -6.90
CA GLY A 116 2.46 7.95 -7.35
C GLY A 116 2.91 9.07 -6.42
N LEU A 117 2.81 10.30 -6.93
CA LEU A 117 3.05 11.53 -6.20
C LEU A 117 1.74 12.09 -5.66
N ILE A 118 1.67 12.30 -4.33
CA ILE A 118 0.47 12.82 -3.67
C ILE A 118 0.49 14.34 -3.59
N SER A 119 1.66 14.91 -3.25
CA SER A 119 1.84 16.36 -3.13
C SER A 119 3.28 16.76 -3.38
N SER A 120 3.51 18.03 -3.73
CA SER A 120 4.83 18.62 -3.81
C SER A 120 4.91 19.84 -2.90
N THR A 121 6.08 20.06 -2.28
CA THR A 121 6.33 21.17 -1.34
C THR A 121 7.64 21.84 -1.72
N ALA A 122 7.63 23.16 -1.75
CA ALA A 122 8.84 23.95 -1.92
C ALA A 122 9.67 23.94 -0.63
N LEU A 123 10.99 23.78 -0.79
CA LEU A 123 11.96 24.02 0.29
C LEU A 123 12.51 25.43 0.15
N VAL A 124 12.61 26.14 1.25
CA VAL A 124 13.16 27.50 1.30
C VAL A 124 14.30 27.56 2.32
N PHE A 125 15.33 28.34 1.99
CA PHE A 125 16.36 28.73 2.95
C PHE A 125 15.92 30.00 3.66
N THR A 126 16.03 29.96 4.97
CA THR A 126 15.73 31.13 5.80
C THR A 126 16.88 31.42 6.74
N THR A 127 17.08 32.69 7.05
CA THR A 127 18.00 33.14 8.09
C THR A 127 17.27 34.10 9.01
N ARG A 128 17.86 34.38 10.17
CA ARG A 128 17.33 35.39 11.07
C ARG A 128 17.40 36.77 10.39
N ALA A 129 16.31 37.50 10.44
CA ALA A 129 16.33 38.92 10.08
C ALA A 129 17.25 39.69 11.06
N GLY A 130 18.15 40.51 10.52
CA GLY A 130 19.02 41.38 11.28
C GLY A 130 18.30 42.60 11.82
#